data_d79f7e0e138089736154300cc607a820
#
_entry.id   d79f7e0e138089736154300cc607a820
#
_cell.length_a   1.000
_cell.length_b   1.000
_cell.length_c   1.000
_cell.angle_alpha   90.00
_cell.angle_beta   90.00
_cell.angle_gamma   90.00
#
_symmetry.space_group_name_H-M   'P 1'
#
loop_
_entity.id
_entity.type
_entity.pdbx_description
1 polymer ?
#
loop_
_entity_poly.entity_id
_entity_poly.type
_entity_poly.pdbx_seq_one_letter_code
_entity_poly.pdbx_strand_id
1 'polypeptide(L)'
;MHSSAPTLALAFSGGLDTTYCVPRLAEAGWAVHTVYVDTGGSTPSDRDAIRRQAKQVGAVLHHEVDARQQVYDRFVRFLIQGNVLRGEVYPLSVAAERTQQALSVVEVARGIGARAVAHGSTGAGNDQVRFDVALRVLAPELEIVTPIRDEGIKREQAIAYLAQRGLPVPAKAGDYSINRGLWGTTWGGGWTHDTWAGPPEELLEPPADPPPASEIVLGWERGLAAELDGKPLAGPALIGRLGDLAATYGIGRNIHVGETALGIKGRIGFEAGAALILIGAHRELEKLVLTKWQAFWKDQLARFYGDRLHEGQYFDPSLRDIEALITSSQARVAGETRVRLAPGRFHVVGTRSPHSMMDQSVATYGEENRLWTGDEARAFARVAAVPSLLAARAANGTPEKLHHGSTEDTEGSESQTRSLQDDVQTGKEPTTDKKKKKISARK
;
A
#
# COMPACT_ATOMS: atom_id res chain seq x y z
N MET A 1 -29.31 43.83 13.23
CA MET A 1 -28.93 42.44 13.52
C MET A 1 -27.50 42.29 13.08
N HIS A 2 -26.52 42.26 14.00
CA HIS A 2 -25.13 41.92 13.63
C HIS A 2 -25.12 40.44 13.19
N SER A 3 -25.02 40.20 11.88
CA SER A 3 -24.79 38.87 11.37
C SER A 3 -23.46 38.38 11.96
N SER A 4 -23.51 37.38 12.82
CA SER A 4 -22.30 36.71 13.28
C SER A 4 -21.56 36.17 12.06
N ALA A 5 -20.22 36.26 12.05
CA ALA A 5 -19.39 35.71 10.96
C ALA A 5 -19.79 34.26 10.68
N PRO A 6 -19.93 33.86 9.40
CA PRO A 6 -20.27 32.47 9.06
C PRO A 6 -19.19 31.52 9.52
N THR A 7 -19.60 30.37 10.06
CA THR A 7 -18.66 29.35 10.57
C THR A 7 -18.06 28.52 9.44
N LEU A 8 -16.75 28.25 9.55
CA LEU A 8 -16.00 27.42 8.62
C LEU A 8 -15.17 26.39 9.42
N ALA A 9 -15.15 25.11 8.96
CA ALA A 9 -14.28 24.06 9.50
C ALA A 9 -13.06 23.88 8.63
N LEU A 10 -11.86 24.09 9.19
CA LEU A 10 -10.57 23.92 8.49
C LEU A 10 -9.91 22.61 8.92
N ALA A 11 -9.61 21.72 7.96
CA ALA A 11 -8.69 20.60 8.18
C ALA A 11 -7.32 21.14 8.57
N PHE A 12 -6.88 20.91 9.82
CA PHE A 12 -5.73 21.59 10.41
C PHE A 12 -4.69 20.59 10.91
N SER A 13 -3.51 20.61 10.31
CA SER A 13 -2.39 19.73 10.70
C SER A 13 -1.33 20.42 11.56
N GLY A 14 -1.40 21.74 11.75
CA GLY A 14 -0.32 22.53 12.36
C GLY A 14 0.88 22.76 11.43
N GLY A 15 0.84 22.31 10.18
CA GLY A 15 1.82 22.64 9.16
C GLY A 15 1.70 24.07 8.66
N LEU A 16 2.69 24.55 7.89
CA LEU A 16 2.76 25.94 7.41
C LEU A 16 1.48 26.37 6.68
N ASP A 17 1.04 25.54 5.72
CA ASP A 17 -0.10 25.87 4.85
C ASP A 17 -1.40 26.02 5.64
N THR A 18 -1.68 25.09 6.55
CA THR A 18 -2.89 25.15 7.39
C THR A 18 -2.81 26.24 8.44
N THR A 19 -1.60 26.57 8.93
CA THR A 19 -1.34 27.71 9.83
C THR A 19 -1.62 29.03 9.13
N TYR A 20 -1.18 29.20 7.89
CA TYR A 20 -1.49 30.34 7.04
C TYR A 20 -2.99 30.51 6.81
N CYS A 21 -3.70 29.40 6.57
CA CYS A 21 -5.15 29.44 6.28
C CYS A 21 -5.98 30.09 7.39
N VAL A 22 -5.63 29.90 8.68
CA VAL A 22 -6.45 30.40 9.79
C VAL A 22 -6.64 31.93 9.76
N PRO A 23 -5.56 32.76 9.84
CA PRO A 23 -5.72 34.21 9.80
C PRO A 23 -6.22 34.70 8.44
N ARG A 24 -5.83 34.03 7.34
CA ARG A 24 -6.27 34.43 5.99
C ARG A 24 -7.79 34.26 5.81
N LEU A 25 -8.37 33.18 6.33
CA LEU A 25 -9.81 32.92 6.32
C LEU A 25 -10.56 33.87 7.29
N ALA A 26 -9.97 34.19 8.44
CA ALA A 26 -10.52 35.15 9.37
C ALA A 26 -10.60 36.56 8.74
N GLU A 27 -9.56 37.01 8.02
CA GLU A 27 -9.56 38.26 7.24
C GLU A 27 -10.61 38.25 6.13
N ALA A 28 -10.96 37.08 5.58
CA ALA A 28 -12.05 36.91 4.62
C ALA A 28 -13.45 36.89 5.28
N GLY A 29 -13.52 37.07 6.60
CA GLY A 29 -14.77 37.20 7.35
C GLY A 29 -15.34 35.88 7.90
N TRP A 30 -14.54 34.80 7.94
CA TRP A 30 -14.97 33.51 8.49
C TRP A 30 -14.68 33.38 9.99
N ALA A 31 -15.60 32.77 10.73
CA ALA A 31 -15.33 32.24 12.06
C ALA A 31 -14.68 30.87 11.92
N VAL A 32 -13.32 30.82 12.02
CA VAL A 32 -12.55 29.61 11.68
C VAL A 32 -12.47 28.66 12.86
N HIS A 33 -13.06 27.48 12.69
CA HIS A 33 -12.88 26.33 13.59
C HIS A 33 -11.85 25.38 12.96
N THR A 34 -10.77 25.08 13.69
CA THR A 34 -9.76 24.13 13.24
C THR A 34 -10.11 22.72 13.68
N VAL A 35 -9.89 21.72 12.81
CA VAL A 35 -10.17 20.30 13.07
C VAL A 35 -8.89 19.52 12.83
N TYR A 36 -8.29 19.02 13.90
CA TYR A 36 -7.19 18.07 13.85
C TYR A 36 -7.74 16.66 13.93
N VAL A 37 -7.34 15.79 13.01
CA VAL A 37 -7.73 14.39 12.96
C VAL A 37 -6.51 13.52 13.21
N ASP A 38 -6.45 12.86 14.36
CA ASP A 38 -5.38 11.91 14.70
C ASP A 38 -5.61 10.57 13.98
N THR A 39 -4.78 10.30 12.99
CA THR A 39 -4.75 9.04 12.24
C THR A 39 -3.65 8.09 12.72
N GLY A 40 -3.03 8.36 13.89
CA GLY A 40 -2.04 7.49 14.53
C GLY A 40 -0.59 7.93 14.37
N GLY A 41 -0.33 9.10 13.79
CA GLY A 41 1.03 9.61 13.56
C GLY A 41 1.53 10.64 14.56
N SER A 42 0.71 11.02 15.56
CA SER A 42 1.04 12.06 16.54
C SER A 42 1.20 11.54 17.97
N THR A 43 2.17 12.11 18.67
CA THR A 43 2.30 11.93 20.12
C THR A 43 1.34 12.87 20.87
N PRO A 44 1.08 12.65 22.16
CA PRO A 44 0.35 13.61 22.99
C PRO A 44 0.96 15.02 22.96
N SER A 45 2.30 15.12 23.00
CA SER A 45 3.02 16.38 22.92
C SER A 45 2.82 17.11 21.58
N ASP A 46 2.78 16.36 20.46
CA ASP A 46 2.49 16.94 19.14
C ASP A 46 1.08 17.53 19.11
N ARG A 47 0.08 16.81 19.63
CA ARG A 47 -1.31 17.29 19.68
C ARG A 47 -1.45 18.56 20.53
N ASP A 48 -0.79 18.59 21.70
CA ASP A 48 -0.78 19.79 22.54
C ASP A 48 -0.12 20.98 21.83
N ALA A 49 0.93 20.75 21.05
CA ALA A 49 1.58 21.80 20.26
C ALA A 49 0.64 22.33 19.16
N ILE A 50 -0.04 21.43 18.43
CA ILE A 50 -1.01 21.77 17.39
C ILE A 50 -2.18 22.59 17.97
N ARG A 51 -2.70 22.19 19.13
CA ARG A 51 -3.78 22.93 19.85
C ARG A 51 -3.35 24.33 20.25
N ARG A 52 -2.14 24.47 20.81
CA ARG A 52 -1.59 25.80 21.15
C ARG A 52 -1.43 26.66 19.91
N GLN A 53 -0.89 26.10 18.84
CA GLN A 53 -0.68 26.80 17.58
C GLN A 53 -2.00 27.27 16.97
N ALA A 54 -3.05 26.43 16.91
CA ALA A 54 -4.37 26.80 16.42
C ALA A 54 -4.92 28.03 17.17
N LYS A 55 -4.78 28.04 18.51
CA LYS A 55 -5.18 29.19 19.34
C LYS A 55 -4.36 30.45 19.04
N GLN A 56 -3.05 30.33 18.89
CA GLN A 56 -2.14 31.44 18.64
C GLN A 56 -2.40 32.11 17.30
N VAL A 57 -2.83 31.38 16.28
CA VAL A 57 -3.14 31.93 14.96
C VAL A 57 -4.57 32.41 14.80
N GLY A 58 -5.38 32.38 15.89
CA GLY A 58 -6.69 33.02 15.93
C GLY A 58 -7.88 32.09 15.59
N ALA A 59 -7.74 30.77 15.71
CA ALA A 59 -8.88 29.88 15.60
C ALA A 59 -9.91 30.15 16.70
N VAL A 60 -11.20 30.22 16.35
CA VAL A 60 -12.31 30.41 17.29
C VAL A 60 -12.39 29.22 18.25
N LEU A 61 -12.29 27.99 17.72
CA LEU A 61 -12.23 26.76 18.49
C LEU A 61 -11.38 25.73 17.75
N HIS A 62 -10.67 24.89 18.50
CA HIS A 62 -9.91 23.76 17.99
C HIS A 62 -10.59 22.45 18.39
N HIS A 63 -10.88 21.61 17.40
CA HIS A 63 -11.46 20.28 17.57
C HIS A 63 -10.39 19.22 17.34
N GLU A 64 -10.39 18.18 18.17
CA GLU A 64 -9.52 17.01 18.00
C GLU A 64 -10.38 15.75 17.84
N VAL A 65 -10.11 14.95 16.83
CA VAL A 65 -10.81 13.71 16.53
C VAL A 65 -9.79 12.57 16.52
N ASP A 66 -9.97 11.58 17.39
CA ASP A 66 -9.22 10.32 17.31
C ASP A 66 -9.89 9.42 16.26
N ALA A 67 -9.23 9.25 15.12
CA ALA A 67 -9.73 8.47 14.00
C ALA A 67 -8.91 7.19 13.73
N ARG A 68 -8.02 6.78 14.66
CA ARG A 68 -7.15 5.62 14.48
C ARG A 68 -7.92 4.33 14.20
N GLN A 69 -8.97 4.08 14.97
CA GLN A 69 -9.82 2.90 14.79
C GLN A 69 -10.58 2.97 13.46
N GLN A 70 -11.10 4.13 13.09
CA GLN A 70 -11.83 4.33 11.83
C GLN A 70 -10.93 4.14 10.60
N VAL A 71 -9.68 4.62 10.65
CA VAL A 71 -8.67 4.37 9.59
C VAL A 71 -8.42 2.87 9.44
N TYR A 72 -8.27 2.15 10.55
CA TYR A 72 -8.09 0.70 10.52
C TYR A 72 -9.30 -0.02 9.93
N ASP A 73 -10.50 0.25 10.44
CA ASP A 73 -11.71 -0.48 10.07
C ASP A 73 -12.18 -0.20 8.64
N ARG A 74 -11.97 1.02 8.14
CA ARG A 74 -12.43 1.42 6.81
C ARG A 74 -11.42 1.15 5.71
N PHE A 75 -10.13 1.15 6.01
CA PHE A 75 -9.09 1.11 4.98
C PHE A 75 -8.01 0.07 5.25
N VAL A 76 -7.31 0.16 6.38
CA VAL A 76 -6.10 -0.61 6.62
C VAL A 76 -6.37 -2.11 6.61
N ARG A 77 -7.50 -2.57 7.16
CA ARG A 77 -7.89 -3.97 7.09
C ARG A 77 -7.95 -4.51 5.66
N PHE A 78 -8.46 -3.73 4.71
CA PHE A 78 -8.54 -4.13 3.31
C PHE A 78 -7.18 -4.06 2.60
N LEU A 79 -6.31 -3.13 3.02
CA LEU A 79 -4.92 -3.09 2.53
C LEU A 79 -4.13 -4.32 2.97
N ILE A 80 -4.35 -4.82 4.19
CA ILE A 80 -3.76 -6.07 4.69
C ILE A 80 -4.35 -7.27 3.94
N GLN A 81 -5.66 -7.46 4.00
CA GLN A 81 -6.37 -8.60 3.41
C GLN A 81 -6.19 -8.68 1.89
N GLY A 82 -6.06 -7.52 1.23
CA GLY A 82 -5.79 -7.41 -0.20
C GLY A 82 -4.31 -7.55 -0.57
N ASN A 83 -3.39 -7.57 0.39
CA ASN A 83 -1.93 -7.49 0.14
C ASN A 83 -1.55 -6.29 -0.72
N VAL A 84 -2.16 -5.12 -0.48
CA VAL A 84 -2.07 -3.96 -1.36
C VAL A 84 -0.72 -3.29 -1.27
N LEU A 85 0.04 -3.36 -2.36
CA LEU A 85 1.32 -2.66 -2.55
C LEU A 85 1.32 -1.98 -3.92
N ARG A 86 1.37 -0.65 -3.93
CA ARG A 86 1.49 0.09 -5.18
C ARG A 86 2.92 0.01 -5.71
N GLY A 87 3.06 -0.36 -6.99
CA GLY A 87 4.36 -0.64 -7.59
C GLY A 87 5.13 -1.75 -6.87
N GLU A 88 4.44 -2.71 -6.27
CA GLU A 88 4.96 -3.85 -5.51
C GLU A 88 5.76 -3.48 -4.24
N VAL A 89 5.82 -2.20 -3.85
CA VAL A 89 6.64 -1.74 -2.72
C VAL A 89 5.92 -0.83 -1.74
N TYR A 90 5.01 0.04 -2.19
CA TYR A 90 4.44 1.10 -1.38
C TYR A 90 3.06 0.73 -0.81
N PRO A 91 2.89 0.63 0.53
CA PRO A 91 1.65 0.16 1.16
C PRO A 91 0.56 1.24 1.29
N LEU A 92 0.65 2.37 0.58
CA LEU A 92 -0.33 3.46 0.57
C LEU A 92 -0.52 4.16 1.93
N SER A 93 0.55 4.44 2.64
CA SER A 93 0.54 4.94 4.03
C SER A 93 -0.26 6.23 4.26
N VAL A 94 -0.51 7.06 3.23
CA VAL A 94 -1.17 8.38 3.38
C VAL A 94 -2.55 8.44 2.73
N ALA A 95 -2.78 7.66 1.65
CA ALA A 95 -4.00 7.81 0.85
C ALA A 95 -5.30 7.58 1.65
N ALA A 96 -5.35 6.53 2.44
CA ALA A 96 -6.47 6.18 3.31
C ALA A 96 -6.76 7.25 4.37
N GLU A 97 -5.72 7.80 4.96
CA GLU A 97 -5.81 8.78 6.04
C GLU A 97 -6.46 10.07 5.56
N ARG A 98 -6.15 10.56 4.35
CA ARG A 98 -6.75 11.78 3.80
C ARG A 98 -8.26 11.64 3.62
N THR A 99 -8.73 10.47 3.18
CA THR A 99 -10.15 10.18 3.07
C THR A 99 -10.83 10.18 4.45
N GLN A 100 -10.19 9.56 5.46
CA GLN A 100 -10.73 9.59 6.82
C GLN A 100 -10.72 10.99 7.42
N GLN A 101 -9.67 11.78 7.16
CA GLN A 101 -9.61 13.17 7.61
C GLN A 101 -10.78 13.98 7.03
N ALA A 102 -11.08 13.83 5.74
CA ALA A 102 -12.24 14.51 5.12
C ALA A 102 -13.56 14.07 5.75
N LEU A 103 -13.76 12.77 6.01
CA LEU A 103 -14.94 12.25 6.72
C LEU A 103 -15.11 12.91 8.09
N SER A 104 -14.06 12.95 8.91
CA SER A 104 -14.08 13.52 10.24
C SER A 104 -14.30 15.04 10.23
N VAL A 105 -13.71 15.75 9.28
CA VAL A 105 -13.90 17.21 9.13
C VAL A 105 -15.36 17.54 8.76
N VAL A 106 -15.97 16.77 7.86
CA VAL A 106 -17.40 16.94 7.50
C VAL A 106 -18.31 16.69 8.70
N GLU A 107 -18.02 15.66 9.49
CA GLU A 107 -18.80 15.36 10.70
C GLU A 107 -18.76 16.53 11.71
N VAL A 108 -17.57 17.07 11.98
CA VAL A 108 -17.41 18.26 12.83
C VAL A 108 -18.07 19.48 12.20
N ALA A 109 -17.89 19.72 10.90
CA ALA A 109 -18.49 20.85 10.20
C ALA A 109 -20.03 20.89 10.33
N ARG A 110 -20.67 19.74 10.15
CA ARG A 110 -22.12 19.60 10.37
C ARG A 110 -22.52 19.82 11.82
N GLY A 111 -21.75 19.25 12.76
CA GLY A 111 -22.01 19.40 14.20
C GLY A 111 -21.94 20.84 14.69
N ILE A 112 -21.14 21.69 14.08
CA ILE A 112 -21.00 23.11 14.43
C ILE A 112 -21.85 24.04 13.53
N GLY A 113 -22.61 23.50 12.59
CA GLY A 113 -23.43 24.29 11.65
C GLY A 113 -22.57 25.13 10.69
N ALA A 114 -21.39 24.61 10.27
CA ALA A 114 -20.52 25.30 9.33
C ALA A 114 -21.18 25.48 7.96
N ARG A 115 -20.90 26.60 7.29
CA ARG A 115 -21.30 26.87 5.91
C ARG A 115 -20.26 26.44 4.89
N ALA A 116 -19.00 26.27 5.35
CA ALA A 116 -17.88 25.91 4.50
C ALA A 116 -16.92 24.94 5.20
N VAL A 117 -16.17 24.22 4.39
CA VAL A 117 -15.02 23.40 4.79
C VAL A 117 -13.79 23.90 4.06
N ALA A 118 -12.64 23.95 4.75
CA ALA A 118 -11.39 24.38 4.12
C ALA A 118 -10.28 23.34 4.32
N HIS A 119 -9.32 23.36 3.39
CA HIS A 119 -8.06 22.64 3.52
C HIS A 119 -6.90 23.44 2.91
N GLY A 120 -5.67 23.18 3.38
CA GLY A 120 -4.46 23.85 2.94
C GLY A 120 -3.66 23.11 1.87
N SER A 121 -4.28 22.25 1.06
CA SER A 121 -3.56 21.50 0.02
C SER A 121 -3.22 22.38 -1.17
N THR A 122 -2.03 22.16 -1.76
CA THR A 122 -1.58 22.82 -2.99
C THR A 122 -2.23 22.23 -4.23
N GLY A 123 -2.26 22.97 -5.35
CA GLY A 123 -2.82 22.51 -6.62
C GLY A 123 -2.04 21.40 -7.34
N ALA A 124 -0.80 21.13 -6.93
CA ALA A 124 0.08 20.16 -7.60
C ALA A 124 0.05 18.76 -6.97
N GLY A 125 -0.42 18.64 -5.71
CA GLY A 125 -0.39 17.39 -4.96
C GLY A 125 -1.66 16.54 -5.09
N ASN A 126 -1.59 15.29 -4.62
CA ASN A 126 -2.73 14.36 -4.58
C ASN A 126 -3.78 14.77 -3.54
N ASP A 127 -3.37 15.42 -2.45
CA ASP A 127 -4.22 15.63 -1.28
C ASP A 127 -5.42 16.53 -1.61
N GLN A 128 -5.24 17.53 -2.48
CA GLN A 128 -6.37 18.34 -2.94
C GLN A 128 -7.47 17.51 -3.62
N VAL A 129 -7.08 16.54 -4.48
CA VAL A 129 -8.05 15.67 -5.16
C VAL A 129 -8.77 14.80 -4.13
N ARG A 130 -8.05 14.23 -3.19
CA ARG A 130 -8.61 13.36 -2.13
C ARG A 130 -9.59 14.11 -1.24
N PHE A 131 -9.24 15.33 -0.81
CA PHE A 131 -10.15 16.17 -0.03
C PHE A 131 -11.35 16.63 -0.85
N ASP A 132 -11.12 17.23 -2.03
CA ASP A 132 -12.22 17.78 -2.85
C ASP A 132 -13.24 16.70 -3.25
N VAL A 133 -12.77 15.52 -3.73
CA VAL A 133 -13.67 14.43 -4.08
C VAL A 133 -14.49 13.97 -2.86
N ALA A 134 -13.82 13.75 -1.73
CA ALA A 134 -14.51 13.33 -0.52
C ALA A 134 -15.54 14.39 -0.04
N LEU A 135 -15.15 15.66 0.00
CA LEU A 135 -16.02 16.75 0.43
C LEU A 135 -17.21 16.93 -0.49
N ARG A 136 -17.02 16.88 -1.82
CA ARG A 136 -18.12 16.98 -2.81
C ARG A 136 -19.12 15.84 -2.71
N VAL A 137 -18.64 14.63 -2.41
CA VAL A 137 -19.53 13.46 -2.26
C VAL A 137 -20.25 13.49 -0.90
N LEU A 138 -19.52 13.82 0.16
CA LEU A 138 -20.04 13.74 1.53
C LEU A 138 -20.90 14.93 1.93
N ALA A 139 -20.57 16.13 1.47
CA ALA A 139 -21.19 17.37 1.91
C ALA A 139 -21.34 18.35 0.73
N PRO A 140 -22.13 18.02 -0.30
CA PRO A 140 -22.33 18.86 -1.48
C PRO A 140 -22.98 20.22 -1.13
N GLU A 141 -23.57 20.34 0.06
CA GLU A 141 -24.16 21.56 0.60
C GLU A 141 -23.15 22.55 1.17
N LEU A 142 -21.91 22.11 1.46
CA LEU A 142 -20.86 22.96 2.04
C LEU A 142 -19.96 23.56 0.95
N GLU A 143 -19.63 24.83 1.10
CA GLU A 143 -18.62 25.49 0.27
C GLU A 143 -17.23 24.90 0.56
N ILE A 144 -16.42 24.65 -0.47
CA ILE A 144 -15.03 24.20 -0.31
C ILE A 144 -14.12 25.40 -0.56
N VAL A 145 -13.32 25.77 0.46
CA VAL A 145 -12.42 26.95 0.43
C VAL A 145 -10.97 26.50 0.57
N THR A 146 -10.12 26.87 -0.38
CA THR A 146 -8.73 26.38 -0.46
C THR A 146 -7.73 27.52 -0.72
N PRO A 147 -7.42 28.37 0.27
CA PRO A 147 -6.66 29.59 0.06
C PRO A 147 -5.28 29.33 -0.58
N ILE A 148 -4.57 28.29 -0.17
CA ILE A 148 -3.24 27.95 -0.73
C ILE A 148 -3.31 27.70 -2.23
N ARG A 149 -4.27 26.87 -2.66
CA ARG A 149 -4.46 26.51 -4.07
C ARG A 149 -5.03 27.66 -4.88
N ASP A 150 -6.10 28.27 -4.39
CA ASP A 150 -6.91 29.21 -5.16
C ASP A 150 -6.17 30.55 -5.33
N GLU A 151 -5.35 30.95 -4.37
CA GLU A 151 -4.51 32.15 -4.43
C GLU A 151 -3.08 31.87 -4.94
N GLY A 152 -2.72 30.60 -5.18
CA GLY A 152 -1.39 30.19 -5.68
C GLY A 152 -0.24 30.52 -4.70
N ILE A 153 -0.51 30.43 -3.40
CA ILE A 153 0.42 30.86 -2.35
C ILE A 153 1.64 29.93 -2.30
N LYS A 154 2.82 30.55 -2.44
CA LYS A 154 4.11 29.86 -2.28
C LYS A 154 4.54 29.88 -0.82
N ARG A 155 5.44 28.96 -0.48
CA ARG A 155 5.96 28.74 0.87
C ARG A 155 6.54 30.03 1.49
N GLU A 156 7.38 30.76 0.73
CA GLU A 156 8.01 31.99 1.18
C GLU A 156 6.98 33.09 1.47
N GLN A 157 5.91 33.13 0.68
CA GLN A 157 4.80 34.07 0.87
C GLN A 157 4.02 33.75 2.13
N ALA A 158 3.74 32.46 2.41
CA ALA A 158 3.07 32.04 3.64
C ALA A 158 3.90 32.39 4.89
N ILE A 159 5.22 32.16 4.84
CA ILE A 159 6.16 32.53 5.92
C ILE A 159 6.15 34.05 6.15
N ALA A 160 6.31 34.81 5.08
CA ALA A 160 6.32 36.27 5.16
C ALA A 160 5.01 36.85 5.70
N TYR A 161 3.87 36.30 5.27
CA TYR A 161 2.53 36.69 5.72
C TYR A 161 2.36 36.50 7.24
N LEU A 162 2.77 35.32 7.76
CA LEU A 162 2.70 35.03 9.21
C LEU A 162 3.65 35.94 9.99
N ALA A 163 4.89 36.08 9.53
CA ALA A 163 5.90 36.90 10.20
C ALA A 163 5.48 38.39 10.30
N GLN A 164 4.93 38.97 9.22
CA GLN A 164 4.44 40.37 9.21
C GLN A 164 3.32 40.62 10.24
N ARG A 165 2.59 39.54 10.64
CA ARG A 165 1.51 39.64 11.64
C ARG A 165 1.98 39.25 13.04
N GLY A 166 3.24 38.94 13.24
CA GLY A 166 3.76 38.43 14.51
C GLY A 166 3.22 37.08 14.92
N LEU A 167 2.74 36.30 13.93
CA LEU A 167 2.17 34.98 14.16
C LEU A 167 3.28 33.90 14.09
N PRO A 168 3.11 32.77 14.79
CA PRO A 168 4.12 31.72 14.80
C PRO A 168 4.27 31.07 13.42
N VAL A 169 5.52 31.00 12.97
CA VAL A 169 5.91 30.20 11.80
C VAL A 169 6.33 28.82 12.29
N PRO A 170 5.72 27.72 11.81
CA PRO A 170 6.08 26.38 12.24
C PRO A 170 7.57 26.07 12.02
N ALA A 171 8.25 25.64 13.09
CA ALA A 171 9.70 25.36 13.05
C ALA A 171 10.09 24.22 12.07
N LYS A 172 9.16 23.31 11.77
CA LYS A 172 9.34 22.20 10.81
C LYS A 172 9.13 22.63 9.35
N ALA A 173 9.24 23.90 9.06
CA ALA A 173 9.25 24.43 7.70
C ALA A 173 10.55 24.04 6.95
N GLY A 174 11.03 22.78 7.08
CA GLY A 174 12.16 22.22 6.35
C GLY A 174 11.85 21.92 4.87
N ASP A 175 12.84 21.47 4.12
CA ASP A 175 12.73 21.17 2.67
C ASP A 175 11.79 19.99 2.36
N TYR A 176 11.33 19.27 3.39
CA TYR A 176 10.53 18.05 3.26
C TYR A 176 9.13 18.22 3.84
N SER A 177 8.14 17.64 3.13
CA SER A 177 6.81 17.38 3.66
C SER A 177 6.79 15.98 4.27
N ILE A 178 6.56 15.89 5.57
CA ILE A 178 6.50 14.62 6.31
C ILE A 178 5.05 14.37 6.70
N ASN A 179 4.50 13.22 6.28
CA ASN A 179 3.18 12.76 6.67
C ASN A 179 3.32 11.46 7.45
N ARG A 180 2.80 11.45 8.69
CA ARG A 180 2.82 10.28 9.58
C ARG A 180 1.40 9.87 9.93
N GLY A 181 1.17 8.57 9.98
CA GLY A 181 -0.09 7.99 10.38
C GLY A 181 0.06 6.54 10.86
N LEU A 182 -1.07 5.89 11.11
CA LEU A 182 -1.12 4.51 11.59
C LEU A 182 -0.39 3.54 10.66
N TRP A 183 -0.48 3.76 9.35
CA TRP A 183 0.00 2.81 8.33
C TRP A 183 1.41 3.12 7.80
N GLY A 184 2.07 4.14 8.34
CA GLY A 184 3.45 4.48 8.04
C GLY A 184 3.69 5.99 7.88
N THR A 185 4.92 6.30 7.48
CA THR A 185 5.39 7.67 7.25
C THR A 185 5.82 7.85 5.80
N THR A 186 5.58 9.02 5.22
CA THR A 186 6.09 9.39 3.90
C THR A 186 6.84 10.70 3.94
N TRP A 187 7.84 10.83 3.06
CA TRP A 187 8.61 12.04 2.83
C TRP A 187 8.51 12.46 1.37
N GLY A 188 8.16 13.73 1.14
CA GLY A 188 8.13 14.36 -0.18
C GLY A 188 8.89 15.69 -0.16
N GLY A 189 9.31 16.18 -1.33
CA GLY A 189 10.11 17.40 -1.46
C GLY A 189 11.62 17.14 -1.45
N GLY A 190 12.42 18.21 -1.59
CA GLY A 190 13.87 18.11 -1.59
C GLY A 190 14.42 17.11 -2.61
N TRP A 191 15.18 16.11 -2.14
CA TRP A 191 15.79 15.06 -2.96
C TRP A 191 14.81 14.25 -3.82
N THR A 192 13.52 14.21 -3.47
CA THR A 192 12.52 13.46 -4.24
C THR A 192 12.21 14.09 -5.60
N HIS A 193 12.63 15.32 -5.86
CA HIS A 193 12.45 15.99 -7.15
C HIS A 193 13.48 15.57 -8.20
N ASP A 194 14.62 15.03 -7.78
CA ASP A 194 15.64 14.48 -8.67
C ASP A 194 15.63 12.94 -8.54
N THR A 195 15.29 12.26 -9.63
CA THR A 195 15.19 10.80 -9.64
C THR A 195 16.53 10.09 -9.45
N TRP A 196 17.65 10.79 -9.63
CA TRP A 196 19.00 10.25 -9.43
C TRP A 196 19.58 10.58 -8.05
N ALA A 197 19.06 11.58 -7.35
CA ALA A 197 19.49 11.91 -5.99
C ALA A 197 19.11 10.78 -5.02
N GLY A 198 20.06 10.37 -4.18
CA GLY A 198 19.79 9.48 -3.04
C GLY A 198 19.01 10.22 -1.95
N PRO A 199 18.26 9.51 -1.10
CA PRO A 199 17.74 10.06 0.14
C PRO A 199 18.88 10.33 1.12
N PRO A 200 18.67 11.18 2.13
CA PRO A 200 19.57 11.28 3.28
C PRO A 200 19.83 9.89 3.90
N GLU A 201 21.06 9.62 4.32
CA GLU A 201 21.47 8.30 4.84
C GLU A 201 20.59 7.86 6.01
N GLU A 202 20.17 8.80 6.88
CA GLU A 202 19.31 8.53 8.03
C GLU A 202 17.95 7.93 7.67
N LEU A 203 17.52 8.08 6.41
CA LEU A 203 16.26 7.51 5.91
C LEU A 203 16.40 6.09 5.37
N LEU A 204 17.58 5.63 5.02
CA LEU A 204 17.78 4.28 4.46
C LEU A 204 18.58 3.35 5.37
N GLU A 205 19.51 3.89 6.12
CA GLU A 205 20.34 3.06 6.99
C GLU A 205 19.57 2.52 8.20
N PRO A 206 19.80 1.27 8.60
CA PRO A 206 19.27 0.77 9.86
C PRO A 206 19.88 1.58 11.03
N PRO A 207 19.25 1.56 12.21
CA PRO A 207 19.82 2.16 13.42
C PRO A 207 21.27 1.72 13.63
N ALA A 208 22.10 2.59 14.18
CA ALA A 208 23.53 2.34 14.38
C ALA A 208 23.83 1.10 15.25
N ASP A 209 22.91 0.75 16.16
CA ASP A 209 23.01 -0.41 17.05
C ASP A 209 21.69 -1.20 17.01
N PRO A 210 21.40 -1.92 15.90
CA PRO A 210 20.19 -2.70 15.82
C PRO A 210 20.27 -3.95 16.71
N PRO A 211 19.16 -4.39 17.29
CA PRO A 211 19.16 -5.58 18.11
C PRO A 211 19.54 -6.84 17.29
N PRO A 212 20.04 -7.91 17.95
CA PRO A 212 20.24 -9.20 17.31
C PRO A 212 18.97 -9.70 16.64
N ALA A 213 19.12 -10.49 15.56
CA ALA A 213 17.98 -11.07 14.90
C ALA A 213 17.09 -11.85 15.87
N SER A 214 15.78 -11.61 15.80
CA SER A 214 14.78 -12.27 16.64
C SER A 214 13.61 -12.78 15.81
N GLU A 215 12.77 -13.60 16.40
CA GLU A 215 11.55 -14.09 15.78
C GLU A 215 10.33 -13.60 16.57
N ILE A 216 9.27 -13.28 15.84
CA ILE A 216 7.94 -12.97 16.38
C ILE A 216 6.92 -13.92 15.76
N VAL A 217 5.80 -14.11 16.45
CA VAL A 217 4.66 -14.89 15.96
C VAL A 217 3.44 -13.97 15.85
N LEU A 218 2.84 -13.92 14.68
CA LEU A 218 1.57 -13.23 14.44
C LEU A 218 0.46 -14.26 14.37
N GLY A 219 -0.56 -14.11 15.20
CA GLY A 219 -1.81 -14.88 15.15
C GLY A 219 -2.84 -14.17 14.27
N TRP A 220 -3.56 -14.93 13.44
CA TRP A 220 -4.45 -14.43 12.40
C TRP A 220 -5.86 -14.97 12.52
N GLU A 221 -6.84 -14.09 12.37
CA GLU A 221 -8.25 -14.42 12.25
C GLU A 221 -8.86 -13.70 11.04
N ARG A 222 -9.46 -14.46 10.12
CA ARG A 222 -10.13 -13.91 8.92
C ARG A 222 -9.25 -12.92 8.14
N GLY A 223 -7.96 -13.25 7.99
CA GLY A 223 -6.96 -12.45 7.27
C GLY A 223 -6.49 -11.19 7.99
N LEU A 224 -6.80 -11.03 9.27
CA LEU A 224 -6.33 -9.91 10.09
C LEU A 224 -5.50 -10.43 11.25
N ALA A 225 -4.38 -9.74 11.54
CA ALA A 225 -3.57 -10.04 12.70
C ALA A 225 -4.32 -9.64 13.98
N ALA A 226 -4.51 -10.60 14.88
CA ALA A 226 -5.22 -10.46 16.16
C ALA A 226 -4.30 -10.63 17.36
N GLU A 227 -3.12 -11.25 17.17
CA GLU A 227 -2.17 -11.55 18.23
C GLU A 227 -0.74 -11.26 17.80
N LEU A 228 0.08 -10.83 18.77
CA LEU A 228 1.54 -10.73 18.65
C LEU A 228 2.17 -11.49 19.81
N ASP A 229 2.96 -12.53 19.49
CA ASP A 229 3.61 -13.41 20.47
C ASP A 229 2.63 -13.99 21.51
N GLY A 230 1.46 -14.46 21.02
CA GLY A 230 0.39 -15.04 21.83
C GLY A 230 -0.39 -14.02 22.69
N LYS A 231 -0.15 -12.72 22.53
CA LYS A 231 -0.89 -11.67 23.22
C LYS A 231 -1.92 -11.05 22.30
N PRO A 232 -3.22 -11.12 22.60
CA PRO A 232 -4.26 -10.45 21.84
C PRO A 232 -4.06 -8.93 21.81
N LEU A 233 -4.17 -8.33 20.63
CA LEU A 233 -4.04 -6.88 20.44
C LEU A 233 -5.07 -6.41 19.39
N ALA A 234 -5.74 -5.30 19.69
CA ALA A 234 -6.57 -4.61 18.69
C ALA A 234 -5.71 -4.11 17.51
N GLY A 235 -6.28 -4.08 16.32
CA GLY A 235 -5.55 -3.78 15.09
C GLY A 235 -4.65 -2.54 15.14
N PRO A 236 -5.14 -1.34 15.55
CA PRO A 236 -4.30 -0.17 15.66
C PRO A 236 -3.15 -0.32 16.69
N ALA A 237 -3.42 -0.98 17.83
CA ALA A 237 -2.40 -1.22 18.84
C ALA A 237 -1.33 -2.22 18.37
N LEU A 238 -1.75 -3.28 17.66
CA LEU A 238 -0.84 -4.25 17.06
C LEU A 238 0.05 -3.57 16.01
N ILE A 239 -0.50 -2.76 15.13
CA ILE A 239 0.25 -2.00 14.13
C ILE A 239 1.27 -1.07 14.79
N GLY A 240 0.85 -0.31 15.82
CA GLY A 240 1.75 0.56 16.56
C GLY A 240 2.92 -0.22 17.18
N ARG A 241 2.63 -1.30 17.91
CA ARG A 241 3.65 -2.14 18.55
C ARG A 241 4.61 -2.77 17.54
N LEU A 242 4.07 -3.26 16.43
CA LEU A 242 4.88 -3.84 15.36
C LEU A 242 5.70 -2.77 14.63
N GLY A 243 5.17 -1.55 14.50
CA GLY A 243 5.88 -0.40 13.95
C GLY A 243 7.08 0.00 14.77
N ASP A 244 6.91 0.12 16.11
CA ASP A 244 8.00 0.41 17.03
C ASP A 244 9.09 -0.66 16.93
N LEU A 245 8.69 -1.93 16.90
CA LEU A 245 9.62 -3.04 16.76
C LEU A 245 10.36 -3.01 15.42
N ALA A 246 9.65 -2.81 14.31
CA ALA A 246 10.24 -2.73 12.98
C ALA A 246 11.24 -1.57 12.87
N ALA A 247 10.94 -0.42 13.50
CA ALA A 247 11.82 0.74 13.53
C ALA A 247 13.16 0.45 14.22
N THR A 248 13.19 -0.37 15.30
CA THR A 248 14.45 -0.77 15.97
C THR A 248 15.39 -1.55 15.06
N TYR A 249 14.84 -2.22 14.04
CA TYR A 249 15.61 -2.96 13.01
C TYR A 249 15.82 -2.15 11.73
N GLY A 250 15.25 -0.95 11.61
CA GLY A 250 15.27 -0.18 10.35
C GLY A 250 14.47 -0.82 9.21
N ILE A 251 13.48 -1.66 9.54
CA ILE A 251 12.66 -2.37 8.56
C ILE A 251 11.60 -1.44 7.97
N GLY A 252 11.38 -1.54 6.65
CA GLY A 252 10.24 -0.91 5.97
C GLY A 252 10.56 0.44 5.33
N ARG A 253 11.81 0.81 5.21
CA ARG A 253 12.27 2.03 4.53
C ARG A 253 12.50 1.76 3.06
N ASN A 254 11.90 2.58 2.19
CA ASN A 254 12.07 2.43 0.74
C ASN A 254 11.64 3.71 0.01
N ILE A 255 11.79 3.68 -1.31
CA ILE A 255 11.42 4.73 -2.25
C ILE A 255 10.37 4.20 -3.21
N HIS A 256 9.39 5.04 -3.54
CA HIS A 256 8.40 4.74 -4.56
C HIS A 256 8.35 5.86 -5.61
N VAL A 257 8.33 5.46 -6.88
CA VAL A 257 8.03 6.34 -8.02
C VAL A 257 6.71 5.88 -8.64
N GLY A 258 5.78 6.80 -8.81
CA GLY A 258 4.48 6.47 -9.38
C GLY A 258 3.73 7.69 -9.90
N GLU A 259 2.60 7.47 -10.55
CA GLU A 259 1.74 8.54 -11.01
C GLU A 259 0.94 9.13 -9.85
N THR A 260 0.83 10.45 -9.85
CA THR A 260 -0.13 11.17 -9.00
C THR A 260 -1.55 11.00 -9.56
N ALA A 261 -2.57 11.39 -8.80
CA ALA A 261 -3.94 11.45 -9.28
C ALA A 261 -4.14 12.39 -10.49
N LEU A 262 -3.18 13.30 -10.71
CA LEU A 262 -3.17 14.25 -11.83
C LEU A 262 -2.37 13.73 -13.05
N GLY A 263 -1.89 12.48 -13.03
CA GLY A 263 -1.13 11.88 -14.14
C GLY A 263 0.34 12.32 -14.21
N ILE A 264 0.86 13.03 -13.20
CA ILE A 264 2.27 13.45 -13.14
C ILE A 264 3.07 12.39 -12.36
N LYS A 265 4.28 12.09 -12.81
CA LYS A 265 5.20 11.22 -12.05
C LYS A 265 5.67 11.93 -10.79
N GLY A 266 5.52 11.25 -9.66
CA GLY A 266 6.00 11.69 -8.36
C GLY A 266 6.91 10.65 -7.72
N ARG A 267 7.78 11.10 -6.84
CA ARG A 267 8.69 10.24 -6.07
C ARG A 267 8.54 10.57 -4.58
N ILE A 268 8.50 9.54 -3.76
CA ILE A 268 8.43 9.67 -2.30
C ILE A 268 9.38 8.68 -1.65
N GLY A 269 9.91 9.06 -0.48
CA GLY A 269 10.45 8.10 0.48
C GLY A 269 9.36 7.68 1.46
N PHE A 270 9.48 6.48 2.03
CA PHE A 270 8.55 6.02 3.06
C PHE A 270 9.20 5.08 4.07
N GLU A 271 8.60 5.02 5.27
CA GLU A 271 8.87 4.04 6.30
C GLU A 271 7.54 3.44 6.75
N ALA A 272 7.38 2.13 6.57
CA ALA A 272 6.12 1.43 6.82
C ALA A 272 6.37 -0.02 7.26
N GLY A 273 7.22 -0.21 8.28
CA GLY A 273 7.68 -1.53 8.71
C GLY A 273 6.55 -2.47 9.13
N ALA A 274 5.61 -1.99 9.95
CA ALA A 274 4.44 -2.78 10.33
C ALA A 274 3.61 -3.21 9.12
N ALA A 275 3.36 -2.29 8.17
CA ALA A 275 2.57 -2.55 6.98
C ALA A 275 3.21 -3.65 6.11
N LEU A 276 4.52 -3.54 5.84
CA LEU A 276 5.22 -4.52 5.01
C LEU A 276 5.33 -5.88 5.68
N ILE A 277 5.57 -5.94 6.99
CA ILE A 277 5.59 -7.20 7.76
C ILE A 277 4.21 -7.85 7.72
N LEU A 278 3.13 -7.11 8.00
CA LEU A 278 1.76 -7.63 7.99
C LEU A 278 1.36 -8.14 6.61
N ILE A 279 1.58 -7.35 5.55
CA ILE A 279 1.27 -7.76 4.17
C ILE A 279 2.09 -8.99 3.77
N GLY A 280 3.39 -9.01 4.10
CA GLY A 280 4.26 -10.14 3.78
C GLY A 280 3.84 -11.42 4.51
N ALA A 281 3.55 -11.33 5.81
CA ALA A 281 3.12 -12.47 6.62
C ALA A 281 1.72 -12.97 6.23
N HIS A 282 0.78 -12.06 5.97
CA HIS A 282 -0.55 -12.39 5.48
C HIS A 282 -0.50 -13.12 4.13
N ARG A 283 0.31 -12.64 3.20
CA ARG A 283 0.48 -13.24 1.87
C ARG A 283 0.97 -14.70 1.97
N GLU A 284 1.89 -14.99 2.87
CA GLU A 284 2.37 -16.38 3.07
C GLU A 284 1.28 -17.27 3.72
N LEU A 285 0.48 -16.73 4.65
CA LEU A 285 -0.61 -17.49 5.26
C LEU A 285 -1.69 -17.84 4.23
N GLU A 286 -2.15 -16.87 3.43
CA GLU A 286 -3.24 -17.13 2.50
C GLU A 286 -2.86 -18.11 1.38
N LYS A 287 -1.58 -18.25 1.02
CA LYS A 287 -1.09 -19.27 0.09
C LYS A 287 -1.40 -20.69 0.52
N LEU A 288 -1.50 -20.94 1.84
CA LEU A 288 -1.90 -22.24 2.37
C LEU A 288 -3.41 -22.49 2.26
N VAL A 289 -4.22 -21.44 2.19
CA VAL A 289 -5.67 -21.51 2.42
C VAL A 289 -6.48 -21.24 1.16
N LEU A 290 -6.02 -20.31 0.30
CA LEU A 290 -6.75 -19.92 -0.90
C LEU A 290 -6.40 -20.82 -2.08
N THR A 291 -7.43 -21.16 -2.87
CA THR A 291 -7.19 -21.78 -4.18
C THR A 291 -6.50 -20.79 -5.12
N LYS A 292 -5.82 -21.33 -6.15
CA LYS A 292 -5.16 -20.54 -7.18
C LYS A 292 -6.04 -19.41 -7.76
N TRP A 293 -7.31 -19.69 -8.03
CA TRP A 293 -8.22 -18.73 -8.65
C TRP A 293 -8.79 -17.71 -7.65
N GLN A 294 -8.97 -18.09 -6.38
CA GLN A 294 -9.31 -17.13 -5.33
C GLN A 294 -8.18 -16.11 -5.15
N ALA A 295 -6.94 -16.57 -5.04
CA ALA A 295 -5.77 -15.69 -4.91
C ALA A 295 -5.63 -14.77 -6.12
N PHE A 296 -5.75 -15.32 -7.35
CA PHE A 296 -5.63 -14.56 -8.58
C PHE A 296 -6.63 -13.38 -8.64
N TRP A 297 -7.92 -13.65 -8.47
CA TRP A 297 -8.94 -12.60 -8.58
C TRP A 297 -8.86 -11.60 -7.45
N LYS A 298 -8.58 -12.06 -6.22
CA LYS A 298 -8.35 -11.16 -5.09
C LYS A 298 -7.20 -10.19 -5.37
N ASP A 299 -6.07 -10.67 -5.85
CA ASP A 299 -4.89 -9.82 -6.12
C ASP A 299 -5.15 -8.79 -7.23
N GLN A 300 -5.85 -9.18 -8.32
CA GLN A 300 -6.21 -8.24 -9.38
C GLN A 300 -7.11 -7.11 -8.87
N LEU A 301 -8.15 -7.47 -8.13
CA LEU A 301 -9.12 -6.48 -7.63
C LEU A 301 -8.55 -5.65 -6.48
N ALA A 302 -7.70 -6.23 -5.63
CA ALA A 302 -7.03 -5.50 -4.56
C ALA A 302 -6.04 -4.45 -5.10
N ARG A 303 -5.34 -4.76 -6.21
CA ARG A 303 -4.50 -3.77 -6.90
C ARG A 303 -5.34 -2.59 -7.40
N PHE A 304 -6.44 -2.87 -8.09
CA PHE A 304 -7.37 -1.83 -8.54
C PHE A 304 -7.93 -1.01 -7.36
N TYR A 305 -8.32 -1.68 -6.26
CA TYR A 305 -8.76 -1.02 -5.03
C TYR A 305 -7.71 -0.02 -4.51
N GLY A 306 -6.45 -0.44 -4.44
CA GLY A 306 -5.34 0.40 -4.01
C GLY A 306 -5.13 1.63 -4.90
N ASP A 307 -5.20 1.46 -6.22
CA ASP A 307 -5.07 2.56 -7.17
C ASP A 307 -6.22 3.55 -7.04
N ARG A 308 -7.47 3.08 -6.95
CA ARG A 308 -8.64 3.96 -6.75
C ARG A 308 -8.59 4.70 -5.43
N LEU A 309 -8.16 4.03 -4.34
CA LEU A 309 -7.96 4.68 -3.03
C LEU A 309 -6.87 5.75 -3.12
N HIS A 310 -5.74 5.47 -3.80
CA HIS A 310 -4.67 6.44 -4.02
C HIS A 310 -5.15 7.70 -4.75
N GLU A 311 -6.01 7.52 -5.74
CA GLU A 311 -6.58 8.60 -6.55
C GLU A 311 -7.73 9.37 -5.86
N GLY A 312 -8.08 9.01 -4.62
CA GLY A 312 -9.18 9.66 -3.88
C GLY A 312 -10.57 9.20 -4.30
N GLN A 313 -10.69 8.09 -5.03
CA GLN A 313 -11.96 7.57 -5.56
C GLN A 313 -12.62 6.55 -4.62
N TYR A 314 -12.44 6.70 -3.32
CA TYR A 314 -12.97 5.77 -2.30
C TYR A 314 -14.50 5.58 -2.37
N PHE A 315 -15.22 6.60 -2.78
CA PHE A 315 -16.69 6.59 -2.82
C PHE A 315 -17.29 5.95 -4.07
N ASP A 316 -16.45 5.49 -5.01
CA ASP A 316 -16.92 4.69 -6.15
C ASP A 316 -17.54 3.38 -5.64
N PRO A 317 -18.79 3.02 -6.05
CA PRO A 317 -19.46 1.81 -5.58
C PRO A 317 -18.66 0.52 -5.80
N SER A 318 -17.86 0.44 -6.86
CA SER A 318 -17.03 -0.72 -7.17
C SER A 318 -16.07 -1.09 -6.03
N LEU A 319 -15.64 -0.11 -5.19
CA LEU A 319 -14.80 -0.41 -4.05
C LEU A 319 -15.54 -1.22 -2.98
N ARG A 320 -16.86 -1.01 -2.82
CA ARG A 320 -17.69 -1.82 -1.88
C ARG A 320 -17.82 -3.25 -2.37
N ASP A 321 -17.96 -3.46 -3.68
CA ASP A 321 -18.01 -4.79 -4.28
C ASP A 321 -16.67 -5.52 -4.08
N ILE A 322 -15.55 -4.81 -4.26
CA ILE A 322 -14.21 -5.37 -4.05
C ILE A 322 -13.97 -5.69 -2.57
N GLU A 323 -14.35 -4.82 -1.65
CA GLU A 323 -14.27 -5.07 -0.21
C GLU A 323 -15.08 -6.30 0.21
N ALA A 324 -16.25 -6.51 -0.39
CA ALA A 324 -17.07 -7.70 -0.17
C ALA A 324 -16.34 -8.97 -0.66
N LEU A 325 -15.74 -8.94 -1.85
CA LEU A 325 -14.95 -10.05 -2.39
C LEU A 325 -13.72 -10.34 -1.51
N ILE A 326 -12.96 -9.31 -1.14
CA ILE A 326 -11.81 -9.44 -0.24
C ILE A 326 -12.27 -10.10 1.07
N THR A 327 -13.29 -9.57 1.72
CA THR A 327 -13.82 -10.10 2.99
C THR A 327 -14.26 -11.56 2.87
N SER A 328 -14.97 -11.92 1.79
CA SER A 328 -15.41 -13.29 1.53
C SER A 328 -14.22 -14.25 1.36
N SER A 329 -13.18 -13.83 0.63
CA SER A 329 -11.99 -14.66 0.41
C SER A 329 -11.24 -14.96 1.72
N GLN A 330 -11.32 -14.06 2.70
CA GLN A 330 -10.58 -14.15 3.96
C GLN A 330 -11.28 -14.99 5.04
N ALA A 331 -12.46 -15.51 4.79
CA ALA A 331 -13.28 -16.19 5.81
C ALA A 331 -12.56 -17.34 6.54
N ARG A 332 -11.62 -18.02 5.86
CA ARG A 332 -10.83 -19.14 6.39
C ARG A 332 -9.34 -18.84 6.56
N VAL A 333 -8.90 -17.61 6.24
CA VAL A 333 -7.50 -17.24 6.41
C VAL A 333 -7.24 -16.96 7.88
N ALA A 334 -6.91 -18.02 8.60
CA ALA A 334 -6.64 -18.05 10.04
C ALA A 334 -5.45 -18.97 10.33
N GLY A 335 -4.72 -18.69 11.41
CA GLY A 335 -3.56 -19.48 11.81
C GLY A 335 -2.43 -18.60 12.34
N GLU A 336 -1.20 -19.00 12.14
CA GLU A 336 -0.04 -18.30 12.63
C GLU A 336 1.05 -18.17 11.56
N THR A 337 1.78 -17.04 11.63
CA THR A 337 3.00 -16.83 10.85
C THR A 337 4.15 -16.48 11.79
N ARG A 338 5.29 -17.10 11.58
CA ARG A 338 6.53 -16.84 12.29
C ARG A 338 7.42 -15.97 11.41
N VAL A 339 7.78 -14.80 11.91
CA VAL A 339 8.53 -13.79 11.17
C VAL A 339 9.86 -13.55 11.88
N ARG A 340 10.97 -13.74 11.15
CA ARG A 340 12.32 -13.41 11.60
C ARG A 340 12.65 -11.99 11.21
N LEU A 341 12.96 -11.16 12.19
CA LEU A 341 13.41 -9.78 12.04
C LEU A 341 14.94 -9.73 12.11
N ALA A 342 15.56 -8.95 11.25
CA ALA A 342 16.99 -8.69 11.23
C ALA A 342 17.25 -7.27 10.72
N PRO A 343 18.43 -6.68 10.94
CA PRO A 343 18.73 -5.32 10.49
C PRO A 343 18.34 -5.08 9.02
N GLY A 344 17.47 -4.11 8.77
CA GLY A 344 16.97 -3.71 7.45
C GLY A 344 16.02 -4.69 6.74
N ARG A 345 15.69 -5.86 7.31
CA ARG A 345 14.91 -6.90 6.63
C ARG A 345 14.10 -7.80 7.55
N PHE A 346 13.11 -8.45 6.96
CA PHE A 346 12.38 -9.54 7.62
C PHE A 346 12.17 -10.73 6.66
N HIS A 347 11.91 -11.90 7.22
CA HIS A 347 11.54 -13.11 6.48
C HIS A 347 10.42 -13.84 7.20
N VAL A 348 9.42 -14.29 6.47
CA VAL A 348 8.45 -15.25 7.00
C VAL A 348 9.09 -16.65 6.95
N VAL A 349 9.37 -17.20 8.11
CA VAL A 349 10.14 -18.46 8.26
C VAL A 349 9.28 -19.66 8.59
N GLY A 350 7.98 -19.44 8.86
CA GLY A 350 7.04 -20.53 9.10
C GLY A 350 5.60 -20.02 9.05
N THR A 351 4.71 -20.88 8.59
CA THR A 351 3.28 -20.59 8.47
C THR A 351 2.49 -21.84 8.77
N ARG A 352 1.44 -21.73 9.58
CA ARG A 352 0.50 -22.85 9.86
C ARG A 352 -0.93 -22.35 9.90
N SER A 353 -1.86 -23.19 9.42
CA SER A 353 -3.30 -22.90 9.40
C SER A 353 -4.10 -24.19 9.64
N PRO A 354 -5.19 -24.13 10.41
CA PRO A 354 -6.14 -25.25 10.50
C PRO A 354 -6.89 -25.48 9.17
N HIS A 355 -6.82 -24.54 8.24
CA HIS A 355 -7.44 -24.61 6.91
C HIS A 355 -6.40 -24.79 5.79
N SER A 356 -5.22 -25.30 6.12
CA SER A 356 -4.17 -25.55 5.13
C SER A 356 -4.61 -26.57 4.09
N MET A 357 -4.43 -26.25 2.82
CA MET A 357 -4.57 -27.19 1.71
C MET A 357 -3.29 -27.98 1.42
N MET A 358 -2.19 -27.69 2.13
CA MET A 358 -0.97 -28.47 2.08
C MET A 358 -1.12 -29.68 3.01
N ASP A 359 -1.54 -30.81 2.44
CA ASP A 359 -1.83 -32.05 3.16
C ASP A 359 -0.90 -33.19 2.67
N GLN A 360 0.11 -33.48 3.48
CA GLN A 360 1.09 -34.53 3.19
C GLN A 360 0.48 -35.95 3.18
N SER A 361 -0.68 -36.18 3.82
CA SER A 361 -1.39 -37.47 3.77
C SER A 361 -1.94 -37.75 2.37
N VAL A 362 -2.15 -36.72 1.57
CA VAL A 362 -2.70 -36.73 0.22
C VAL A 362 -1.60 -36.71 -0.84
N ALA A 363 -0.69 -35.77 -0.73
CA ALA A 363 0.43 -35.60 -1.67
C ALA A 363 1.57 -34.82 -1.06
N THR A 364 2.82 -35.17 -1.44
CA THR A 364 4.02 -34.39 -1.16
C THR A 364 4.62 -33.93 -2.49
N TYR A 365 4.84 -32.64 -2.63
CA TYR A 365 5.35 -32.05 -3.87
C TYR A 365 6.69 -32.69 -4.30
N GLY A 366 6.71 -33.23 -5.52
CA GLY A 366 7.91 -33.85 -6.10
C GLY A 366 8.24 -35.25 -5.58
N GLU A 367 7.47 -35.81 -4.63
CA GLU A 367 7.75 -37.13 -4.02
C GLU A 367 6.59 -38.10 -4.23
N GLU A 368 5.48 -37.92 -3.51
CA GLU A 368 4.36 -38.83 -3.53
C GLU A 368 3.05 -38.16 -3.86
N ASN A 369 2.14 -38.86 -4.52
CA ASN A 369 0.73 -38.52 -4.58
C ASN A 369 -0.15 -39.78 -4.48
N ARG A 370 -1.34 -39.61 -3.88
CA ARG A 370 -2.31 -40.70 -3.69
C ARG A 370 -3.66 -40.43 -4.36
N LEU A 371 -3.77 -39.33 -5.13
CA LEU A 371 -5.01 -38.88 -5.76
C LEU A 371 -5.15 -39.34 -7.21
N TRP A 372 -4.04 -39.58 -7.90
CA TRP A 372 -4.03 -39.96 -9.31
C TRP A 372 -2.86 -40.88 -9.64
N THR A 373 -3.02 -41.68 -10.69
CA THR A 373 -2.00 -42.57 -11.24
C THR A 373 -1.09 -41.83 -12.24
N GLY A 374 0.03 -42.46 -12.59
CA GLY A 374 0.93 -41.96 -13.64
C GLY A 374 0.25 -41.84 -15.02
N ASP A 375 -0.65 -42.78 -15.34
CA ASP A 375 -1.41 -42.79 -16.60
C ASP A 375 -2.43 -41.64 -16.66
N GLU A 376 -3.13 -41.37 -15.56
CA GLU A 376 -4.04 -40.22 -15.46
C GLU A 376 -3.27 -38.91 -15.57
N ALA A 377 -2.10 -38.78 -14.93
CA ALA A 377 -1.23 -37.59 -15.09
C ALA A 377 -0.78 -37.40 -16.53
N ARG A 378 -0.39 -38.47 -17.23
CA ARG A 378 -0.02 -38.44 -18.65
C ARG A 378 -1.20 -38.02 -19.53
N ALA A 379 -2.38 -38.57 -19.30
CA ALA A 379 -3.60 -38.22 -20.01
C ALA A 379 -3.97 -36.74 -19.81
N PHE A 380 -3.94 -36.28 -18.58
CA PHE A 380 -4.17 -34.89 -18.25
C PHE A 380 -3.18 -33.94 -18.96
N ALA A 381 -1.88 -34.23 -18.92
CA ALA A 381 -0.87 -33.43 -19.58
C ALA A 381 -1.09 -33.32 -21.11
N ARG A 382 -1.51 -34.41 -21.75
CA ARG A 382 -1.87 -34.41 -23.20
C ARG A 382 -3.05 -33.49 -23.49
N VAL A 383 -4.12 -33.55 -22.71
CA VAL A 383 -5.30 -32.72 -22.88
C VAL A 383 -4.98 -31.25 -22.55
N ALA A 384 -4.25 -31.00 -21.48
CA ALA A 384 -3.84 -29.64 -21.07
C ALA A 384 -2.96 -28.94 -22.13
N ALA A 385 -2.20 -29.70 -22.93
CA ALA A 385 -1.36 -29.15 -23.99
C ALA A 385 -2.14 -28.73 -25.25
N VAL A 386 -3.40 -29.16 -25.43
CA VAL A 386 -4.18 -28.96 -26.68
C VAL A 386 -4.29 -27.47 -27.08
N PRO A 387 -4.63 -26.52 -26.19
CA PRO A 387 -4.72 -25.11 -26.57
C PRO A 387 -3.40 -24.57 -27.14
N SER A 388 -2.28 -24.87 -26.47
CA SER A 388 -0.95 -24.43 -26.92
C SER A 388 -0.52 -25.10 -28.21
N LEU A 389 -0.83 -26.39 -28.39
CA LEU A 389 -0.58 -27.12 -29.62
C LEU A 389 -1.34 -26.53 -30.80
N LEU A 390 -2.63 -26.22 -30.63
CA LEU A 390 -3.46 -25.61 -31.67
C LEU A 390 -2.97 -24.20 -32.03
N ALA A 391 -2.59 -23.41 -31.03
CA ALA A 391 -2.01 -22.08 -31.24
C ALA A 391 -0.70 -22.15 -32.03
N ALA A 392 0.21 -23.08 -31.69
CA ALA A 392 1.46 -23.29 -32.42
C ALA A 392 1.22 -23.75 -33.88
N ARG A 393 0.26 -24.65 -34.13
CA ARG A 393 -0.12 -25.07 -35.47
C ARG A 393 -0.67 -23.91 -36.29
N ALA A 394 -1.56 -23.12 -35.73
CA ALA A 394 -2.14 -21.96 -36.40
C ALA A 394 -1.07 -20.90 -36.76
N ALA A 395 -0.10 -20.66 -35.90
CA ALA A 395 0.99 -19.72 -36.14
C ALA A 395 1.92 -20.19 -37.28
N ASN A 396 2.13 -21.51 -37.43
CA ASN A 396 2.99 -22.08 -38.46
C ASN A 396 2.30 -22.25 -39.84
N GLY A 397 1.05 -21.84 -40.02
CA GLY A 397 0.35 -21.79 -41.31
C GLY A 397 0.06 -23.14 -41.93
N THR A 398 0.05 -24.25 -41.21
CA THR A 398 -0.29 -25.57 -41.72
C THR A 398 -1.71 -25.99 -41.27
N PRO A 399 -2.75 -25.82 -42.12
CA PRO A 399 -4.03 -26.47 -41.87
C PRO A 399 -3.95 -27.91 -42.42
N GLU A 400 -3.37 -28.85 -41.67
CA GLU A 400 -3.70 -30.25 -41.93
C GLU A 400 -5.17 -30.46 -41.56
N LYS A 401 -5.97 -30.78 -42.59
CA LYS A 401 -7.39 -31.12 -42.48
C LYS A 401 -7.52 -32.26 -41.47
N LEU A 402 -8.28 -32.08 -40.43
CA LEU A 402 -8.79 -33.14 -39.57
C LEU A 402 -9.69 -34.02 -40.47
N HIS A 403 -9.14 -35.09 -41.04
CA HIS A 403 -9.95 -36.16 -41.60
C HIS A 403 -10.63 -36.87 -40.46
N HIS A 404 -11.94 -36.73 -40.34
CA HIS A 404 -12.79 -37.74 -39.71
C HIS A 404 -12.68 -38.99 -40.56
N GLY A 405 -11.88 -39.95 -40.11
CA GLY A 405 -11.84 -41.26 -40.74
C GLY A 405 -13.13 -41.98 -40.46
N SER A 406 -13.97 -42.05 -41.46
CA SER A 406 -14.96 -43.17 -41.59
C SER A 406 -14.19 -44.46 -41.77
N THR A 407 -14.51 -45.48 -40.99
CA THR A 407 -14.07 -46.82 -41.10
C THR A 407 -14.47 -47.40 -42.48
N GLU A 408 -13.47 -47.68 -43.32
CA GLU A 408 -13.57 -48.72 -44.36
C GLU A 408 -12.17 -49.34 -44.55
N ASP A 409 -12.16 -50.64 -44.38
CA ASP A 409 -11.02 -51.53 -44.58
C ASP A 409 -10.49 -51.44 -46.03
N THR A 410 -9.18 -51.35 -46.20
CA THR A 410 -8.45 -52.00 -47.27
C THR A 410 -6.95 -52.03 -47.02
N GLU A 411 -6.38 -53.15 -47.32
CA GLU A 411 -5.01 -53.61 -47.16
C GLU A 411 -3.91 -52.71 -47.84
N GLY A 412 -2.75 -52.65 -47.20
CA GLY A 412 -1.45 -52.69 -47.82
C GLY A 412 -0.90 -51.43 -48.43
N SER A 413 -0.04 -50.71 -47.68
CA SER A 413 1.30 -50.35 -48.24
C SER A 413 2.20 -49.83 -47.07
N GLU A 414 3.33 -50.47 -46.92
CA GLU A 414 4.45 -49.95 -46.09
C GLU A 414 4.91 -48.61 -46.62
N SER A 415 4.97 -47.61 -45.77
CA SER A 415 5.79 -46.43 -45.98
C SER A 415 6.27 -45.86 -44.64
N GLN A 416 7.49 -46.08 -44.41
CA GLN A 416 8.50 -45.38 -43.60
C GLN A 416 8.01 -44.26 -42.65
N THR A 417 7.80 -44.62 -41.39
CA THR A 417 7.83 -43.69 -40.26
C THR A 417 9.29 -43.25 -40.01
N ARG A 418 9.68 -42.08 -40.45
CA ARG A 418 10.87 -41.42 -39.94
C ARG A 418 10.59 -40.88 -38.54
N SER A 419 11.20 -41.50 -37.56
CA SER A 419 11.19 -41.07 -36.15
C SER A 419 11.91 -39.74 -35.98
N LEU A 420 11.27 -38.77 -35.36
CA LEU A 420 11.87 -37.56 -34.83
C LEU A 420 12.65 -37.88 -33.53
N GLN A 421 13.71 -38.72 -33.64
CA GLN A 421 14.50 -39.11 -32.48
C GLN A 421 16.00 -38.82 -32.57
N ASP A 422 16.51 -38.22 -33.67
CA ASP A 422 17.96 -38.13 -33.91
C ASP A 422 18.56 -36.70 -33.89
N ASP A 423 18.02 -35.72 -33.21
CA ASP A 423 18.64 -34.38 -33.12
C ASP A 423 19.05 -33.94 -31.70
N VAL A 424 19.27 -34.87 -30.79
CA VAL A 424 19.84 -34.58 -29.46
C VAL A 424 21.10 -35.37 -29.18
N GLN A 425 22.09 -35.29 -30.06
CA GLN A 425 23.45 -35.68 -29.75
C GLN A 425 24.43 -35.08 -30.79
N THR A 426 24.93 -33.89 -30.55
CA THR A 426 26.30 -33.45 -30.86
C THR A 426 26.51 -32.02 -30.38
N GLY A 427 26.49 -31.81 -29.07
CA GLY A 427 27.06 -30.61 -28.45
C GLY A 427 28.45 -30.93 -27.90
N LYS A 428 29.48 -30.74 -28.71
CA LYS A 428 30.88 -30.79 -28.25
C LYS A 428 31.11 -29.66 -27.23
N GLU A 429 31.56 -30.02 -26.03
CA GLU A 429 32.12 -29.09 -25.06
C GLU A 429 33.36 -28.36 -25.64
N PRO A 430 33.50 -27.06 -25.41
CA PRO A 430 34.77 -26.37 -25.62
C PRO A 430 35.65 -26.56 -24.39
N THR A 431 36.78 -27.21 -24.60
CA THR A 431 37.91 -27.32 -23.68
C THR A 431 38.42 -25.94 -23.28
N THR A 432 38.34 -25.61 -22.01
CA THR A 432 38.99 -24.43 -21.45
C THR A 432 40.45 -24.71 -21.12
N ASP A 433 41.31 -24.06 -21.86
CA ASP A 433 42.75 -24.03 -21.64
C ASP A 433 43.08 -23.18 -20.40
N LYS A 434 43.74 -23.82 -19.42
CA LYS A 434 44.20 -23.19 -18.17
C LYS A 434 45.49 -22.45 -18.44
N LYS A 435 45.48 -21.14 -18.60
CA LYS A 435 46.68 -20.30 -18.42
C LYS A 435 46.74 -19.75 -17.00
N LYS A 436 47.60 -20.33 -16.19
CA LYS A 436 48.10 -19.80 -14.91
C LYS A 436 48.80 -18.46 -15.14
N LYS A 437 48.31 -17.37 -14.54
CA LYS A 437 49.13 -16.19 -14.26
C LYS A 437 49.33 -16.06 -12.75
N LYS A 438 50.55 -16.29 -12.32
CA LYS A 438 51.08 -15.87 -11.03
C LYS A 438 51.07 -14.35 -10.95
N ILE A 439 50.49 -13.80 -9.92
CA ILE A 439 50.72 -12.42 -9.48
C ILE A 439 51.36 -12.49 -8.10
N SER A 440 52.58 -11.99 -8.06
CA SER A 440 53.46 -11.87 -6.92
C SER A 440 52.96 -10.82 -5.92
N ALA A 441 53.07 -11.12 -4.66
CA ALA A 441 52.99 -10.19 -3.55
C ALA A 441 54.14 -9.18 -3.58
N ARG A 442 53.86 -7.88 -3.42
CA ARG A 442 54.74 -6.92 -2.74
C ARG A 442 54.00 -5.62 -2.34
N LYS A 443 54.10 -5.40 -1.05
CA LYS A 443 54.00 -4.20 -0.20
C LYS A 443 52.62 -3.56 -0.04
#